data_01278c791b902b870522336cc47870da
#
_entry.id   01278c791b902b870522336cc47870da
#
_cell.length_a   1.000
_cell.length_b   1.000
_cell.length_c   1.000
_cell.angle_alpha   90.00
_cell.angle_beta   90.00
_cell.angle_gamma   90.00
#
_symmetry.space_group_name_H-M   'P 1'
#
loop_
_entity.id
_entity.type
_entity.pdbx_description
1 polymer ?
#
loop_
_entity_poly.entity_id
_entity_poly.type
_entity_poly.pdbx_seq_one_letter_code
_entity_poly.pdbx_strand_id
1 'polypeptide(L)'
;VAVVDPKLMLGKPYGLTLATGLDALSHSVESIWNVNANPVSARHAVAAAKAILADLANLLSDLGNLELRSRIAEASLDAGLAFSNTKTAIAHNLSYPITLGWGVQHGIACSFTL
;
A
#
# COMPACT_ATOMS: atom_id res chain seq x y z
N VAL A 1 -15.96 -4.97 8.53
CA VAL A 1 -16.48 -4.86 7.15
C VAL A 1 -15.84 -3.62 6.52
N ALA A 2 -15.26 -3.74 5.33
CA ALA A 2 -14.76 -2.62 4.54
C ALA A 2 -15.64 -2.46 3.28
N VAL A 3 -16.03 -1.23 2.98
CA VAL A 3 -16.70 -0.86 1.73
C VAL A 3 -15.77 0.10 0.99
N VAL A 4 -15.33 -0.30 -0.20
CA VAL A 4 -14.37 0.47 -1.01
C VAL A 4 -15.09 1.05 -2.22
N ASP A 5 -15.24 2.38 -2.27
CA ASP A 5 -15.77 3.10 -3.42
C ASP A 5 -14.67 3.99 -4.02
N PRO A 6 -14.11 3.62 -5.19
CA PRO A 6 -13.05 4.40 -5.83
C PRO A 6 -13.44 5.83 -6.21
N LYS A 7 -14.73 6.10 -6.41
CA LYS A 7 -15.23 7.45 -6.73
C LYS A 7 -14.94 8.44 -5.61
N LEU A 8 -14.97 8.00 -4.36
CA LEU A 8 -14.64 8.84 -3.21
C LEU A 8 -13.15 9.24 -3.16
N MET A 9 -12.31 8.55 -3.93
CA MET A 9 -10.87 8.80 -3.98
C MET A 9 -10.45 9.75 -5.12
N LEU A 10 -11.36 10.17 -6.01
CA LEU A 10 -11.03 11.02 -7.16
C LEU A 10 -10.43 12.37 -6.75
N GLY A 11 -10.84 12.91 -5.60
CA GLY A 11 -10.30 14.17 -5.07
C GLY A 11 -8.97 14.02 -4.28
N LYS A 12 -8.43 12.81 -4.17
CA LYS A 12 -7.22 12.56 -3.37
C LYS A 12 -5.98 13.14 -4.05
N PRO A 13 -5.23 14.06 -3.40
CA PRO A 13 -4.10 14.76 -4.02
C PRO A 13 -2.89 13.85 -4.25
N TYR A 14 -1.96 14.30 -5.11
CA TYR A 14 -0.76 13.56 -5.52
C TYR A 14 0.03 13.01 -4.32
N GLY A 15 0.45 13.88 -3.38
CA GLY A 15 1.28 13.47 -2.24
C GLY A 15 0.63 12.41 -1.37
N LEU A 16 -0.69 12.52 -1.13
CA LEU A 16 -1.43 11.53 -0.37
C LEU A 16 -1.61 10.22 -1.16
N THR A 17 -1.84 10.30 -2.48
CA THR A 17 -1.93 9.13 -3.36
C THR A 17 -0.62 8.37 -3.38
N LEU A 18 0.51 9.08 -3.51
CA LEU A 18 1.86 8.49 -3.47
C LEU A 18 2.11 7.80 -2.12
N ALA A 19 1.97 8.54 -1.02
CA ALA A 19 2.28 8.02 0.32
C ALA A 19 1.45 6.77 0.65
N THR A 20 0.14 6.79 0.40
CA THR A 20 -0.71 5.64 0.70
C THR A 20 -0.55 4.47 -0.29
N GLY A 21 -0.15 4.75 -1.53
CA GLY A 21 0.23 3.72 -2.50
C GLY A 21 1.52 2.98 -2.09
N LEU A 22 2.51 3.73 -1.64
CA LEU A 22 3.76 3.19 -1.11
C LEU A 22 3.55 2.42 0.20
N ASP A 23 2.64 2.89 1.06
CA ASP A 23 2.26 2.19 2.28
C ASP A 23 1.62 0.82 1.97
N ALA A 24 0.68 0.78 1.04
CA ALA A 24 0.06 -0.46 0.58
C ALA A 24 1.08 -1.41 -0.06
N LEU A 25 2.06 -0.88 -0.81
CA LEU A 25 3.18 -1.67 -1.33
C LEU A 25 4.01 -2.26 -0.19
N SER A 26 4.34 -1.46 0.83
CA SER A 26 5.09 -1.91 1.99
C SER A 26 4.37 -3.03 2.74
N HIS A 27 3.07 -2.88 3.00
CA HIS A 27 2.23 -3.94 3.59
C HIS A 27 2.28 -5.24 2.77
N SER A 28 2.20 -5.12 1.44
CA SER A 28 2.23 -6.28 0.54
C SER A 28 3.56 -6.99 0.62
N VAL A 29 4.66 -6.27 0.43
CA VAL A 29 6.00 -6.86 0.38
C VAL A 29 6.39 -7.45 1.73
N GLU A 30 6.14 -6.75 2.84
CA GLU A 30 6.39 -7.27 4.19
C GLU A 30 5.58 -8.53 4.50
N SER A 31 4.34 -8.63 4.00
CA SER A 31 3.51 -9.82 4.17
C SER A 31 4.08 -11.06 3.48
N ILE A 32 4.89 -10.89 2.42
CA ILE A 32 5.51 -12.01 1.69
C ILE A 32 6.59 -12.70 2.52
N TRP A 33 7.43 -11.92 3.20
CA TRP A 33 8.55 -12.47 3.98
C TRP A 33 8.29 -12.55 5.49
N ASN A 34 7.09 -12.22 5.93
CA ASN A 34 6.73 -12.30 7.36
C ASN A 34 6.76 -13.73 7.86
N VAL A 35 7.18 -13.93 9.10
CA VAL A 35 7.21 -15.27 9.74
C VAL A 35 5.82 -15.93 9.82
N ASN A 36 4.75 -15.15 9.78
CA ASN A 36 3.36 -15.62 9.78
C ASN A 36 2.79 -15.76 8.37
N ALA A 37 3.62 -15.62 7.31
CA ALA A 37 3.16 -15.76 5.93
C ALA A 37 2.60 -17.17 5.69
N ASN A 38 1.52 -17.21 4.93
CA ASN A 38 0.85 -18.45 4.55
C ASN A 38 0.36 -18.34 3.09
N PRO A 39 -0.06 -19.45 2.46
CA PRO A 39 -0.46 -19.42 1.04
C PRO A 39 -1.60 -18.44 0.73
N VAL A 40 -2.49 -18.17 1.66
CA VAL A 40 -3.60 -17.22 1.47
C VAL A 40 -3.07 -15.78 1.51
N SER A 41 -2.35 -15.40 2.58
CA SER A 41 -1.75 -14.07 2.68
C SER A 41 -0.79 -13.77 1.53
N ALA A 42 0.01 -14.75 1.11
CA ALA A 42 0.96 -14.59 0.02
C ALA A 42 0.27 -14.33 -1.33
N ARG A 43 -0.88 -14.94 -1.62
CA ARG A 43 -1.64 -14.66 -2.85
C ARG A 43 -2.11 -13.20 -2.90
N HIS A 44 -2.72 -12.70 -1.83
CA HIS A 44 -3.15 -11.32 -1.73
C HIS A 44 -1.95 -10.36 -1.82
N ALA A 45 -0.87 -10.63 -1.08
CA ALA A 45 0.33 -9.81 -1.07
C ALA A 45 0.96 -9.68 -2.47
N VAL A 46 1.13 -10.80 -3.19
CA VAL A 46 1.71 -10.78 -4.54
C VAL A 46 0.79 -10.09 -5.55
N ALA A 47 -0.53 -10.30 -5.46
CA ALA A 47 -1.50 -9.62 -6.33
C ALA A 47 -1.44 -8.10 -6.12
N ALA A 48 -1.48 -7.65 -4.86
CA ALA A 48 -1.39 -6.25 -4.48
C ALA A 48 -0.08 -5.61 -4.95
N ALA A 49 1.07 -6.22 -4.65
CA ALA A 49 2.37 -5.68 -5.04
C ALA A 49 2.49 -5.51 -6.56
N LYS A 50 2.08 -6.51 -7.34
CA LYS A 50 2.09 -6.44 -8.80
C LYS A 50 1.22 -5.31 -9.35
N ALA A 51 -0.01 -5.17 -8.84
CA ALA A 51 -0.93 -4.14 -9.29
C ALA A 51 -0.42 -2.73 -8.92
N ILE A 52 0.11 -2.54 -7.71
CA ILE A 52 0.66 -1.25 -7.29
C ILE A 52 1.87 -0.87 -8.14
N LEU A 53 2.80 -1.80 -8.38
CA LEU A 53 3.99 -1.55 -9.21
C LEU A 53 3.64 -1.25 -10.67
N ALA A 54 2.59 -1.86 -11.20
CA ALA A 54 2.13 -1.61 -12.57
C ALA A 54 1.41 -0.26 -12.73
N ASP A 55 0.60 0.13 -11.76
CA ASP A 55 -0.41 1.17 -11.96
C ASP A 55 -0.18 2.45 -11.15
N LEU A 56 0.59 2.42 -10.06
CA LEU A 56 0.75 3.60 -9.20
C LEU A 56 1.37 4.79 -9.94
N ALA A 57 2.41 4.58 -10.74
CA ALA A 57 3.06 5.63 -11.51
C ALA A 57 2.10 6.23 -12.56
N ASN A 58 1.31 5.39 -13.21
CA ASN A 58 0.30 5.81 -14.18
C ASN A 58 -0.80 6.63 -13.49
N LEU A 59 -1.27 6.18 -12.32
CA LEU A 59 -2.25 6.92 -11.52
C LEU A 59 -1.71 8.28 -11.07
N LEU A 60 -0.46 8.37 -10.67
CA LEU A 60 0.18 9.64 -10.27
C LEU A 60 0.27 10.63 -11.43
N SER A 61 0.31 10.15 -12.67
CA SER A 61 0.29 10.98 -13.88
C SER A 61 -1.13 11.38 -14.31
N ASP A 62 -2.15 10.64 -13.88
CA ASP A 62 -3.58 10.88 -14.21
C ASP A 62 -4.48 10.59 -13.00
N LEU A 63 -4.44 11.51 -12.02
CA LEU A 63 -5.16 11.36 -10.74
C LEU A 63 -6.69 11.28 -10.88
N GLY A 64 -7.25 11.75 -11.99
CA GLY A 64 -8.68 11.71 -12.29
C GLY A 64 -9.15 10.39 -12.89
N ASN A 65 -8.26 9.48 -13.22
CA ASN A 65 -8.56 8.22 -13.88
C ASN A 65 -9.24 7.23 -12.91
N LEU A 66 -10.56 7.06 -13.07
CA LEU A 66 -11.35 6.20 -12.19
C LEU A 66 -10.95 4.73 -12.28
N GLU A 67 -10.53 4.25 -13.47
CA GLU A 67 -10.10 2.87 -13.64
C GLU A 67 -8.82 2.59 -12.86
N LEU A 68 -7.80 3.45 -12.98
CA LEU A 68 -6.56 3.35 -12.21
C LEU A 68 -6.82 3.50 -10.70
N ARG A 69 -7.74 4.41 -10.30
CA ARG A 69 -8.17 4.53 -8.90
C ARG A 69 -8.78 3.23 -8.39
N SER A 70 -9.64 2.59 -9.20
CA SER A 70 -10.28 1.32 -8.82
C SER A 70 -9.26 0.22 -8.64
N ARG A 71 -8.32 0.09 -9.57
CA ARG A 71 -7.27 -0.95 -9.51
C ARG A 71 -6.33 -0.76 -8.31
N ILE A 72 -5.93 0.48 -8.01
CA ILE A 72 -5.12 0.77 -6.82
C ILE A 72 -5.92 0.58 -5.52
N ALA A 73 -7.21 0.91 -5.51
CA ALA A 73 -8.07 0.67 -4.35
C ALA A 73 -8.25 -0.83 -4.06
N GLU A 74 -8.45 -1.64 -5.09
CA GLU A 74 -8.50 -3.11 -5.00
C GLU A 74 -7.16 -3.68 -4.50
N ALA A 75 -6.05 -3.22 -5.07
CA ALA A 75 -4.72 -3.62 -4.62
C ALA A 75 -4.45 -3.24 -3.14
N SER A 76 -4.90 -2.07 -2.70
CA SER A 76 -4.82 -1.67 -1.29
C SER A 76 -5.67 -2.55 -0.38
N LEU A 77 -6.84 -3.01 -0.84
CA LEU A 77 -7.66 -3.98 -0.12
C LEU A 77 -6.94 -5.33 -0.01
N ASP A 78 -6.37 -5.83 -1.10
CA ASP A 78 -5.58 -7.07 -1.10
C ASP A 78 -4.37 -6.97 -0.16
N ALA A 79 -3.67 -5.84 -0.15
CA ALA A 79 -2.60 -5.58 0.82
C ALA A 79 -3.12 -5.67 2.27
N GLY A 80 -4.29 -5.08 2.53
CA GLY A 80 -4.98 -5.15 3.82
C GLY A 80 -5.32 -6.58 4.23
N LEU A 81 -5.85 -7.39 3.32
CA LEU A 81 -6.16 -8.80 3.56
C LEU A 81 -4.89 -9.62 3.83
N ALA A 82 -3.80 -9.33 3.13
CA ALA A 82 -2.52 -9.98 3.37
C ALA A 82 -1.99 -9.68 4.78
N PHE A 83 -1.78 -8.39 5.10
CA PHE A 83 -1.14 -8.02 6.36
C PHE A 83 -2.03 -8.23 7.60
N SER A 84 -3.35 -8.29 7.46
CA SER A 84 -4.24 -8.65 8.56
C SER A 84 -3.97 -10.06 9.10
N ASN A 85 -3.41 -10.93 8.26
CA ASN A 85 -3.00 -12.30 8.64
C ASN A 85 -1.55 -12.37 9.15
N THR A 86 -0.66 -11.51 8.64
CA THR A 86 0.78 -11.59 8.92
C THR A 86 1.27 -10.55 9.91
N LYS A 87 0.57 -9.41 10.03
CA LYS A 87 1.04 -8.15 10.61
C LYS A 87 2.17 -7.52 9.76
N THR A 88 2.66 -6.36 10.20
CA THR A 88 3.79 -5.65 9.60
C THR A 88 5.14 -6.20 10.09
N ALA A 89 6.24 -5.80 9.47
CA ALA A 89 7.58 -6.26 9.80
C ALA A 89 8.57 -5.09 9.98
N ILE A 90 9.78 -5.21 9.45
CA ILE A 90 10.90 -4.30 9.75
C ILE A 90 10.70 -2.91 9.15
N ALA A 91 10.18 -2.80 7.91
CA ALA A 91 9.99 -1.50 7.26
C ALA A 91 9.06 -0.59 8.07
N HIS A 92 7.94 -1.13 8.54
CA HIS A 92 7.04 -0.39 9.42
C HIS A 92 7.67 -0.04 10.75
N ASN A 93 8.42 -0.94 11.38
CA ASN A 93 9.12 -0.65 12.62
C ASN A 93 10.14 0.48 12.49
N LEU A 94 10.89 0.53 11.37
CA LEU A 94 11.83 1.59 11.07
C LEU A 94 11.14 2.91 10.68
N SER A 95 9.94 2.86 10.14
CA SER A 95 9.19 4.04 9.75
C SER A 95 8.77 4.92 10.93
N TYR A 96 8.49 4.35 12.09
CA TYR A 96 8.00 5.10 13.26
C TYR A 96 8.98 6.19 13.73
N PRO A 97 10.26 5.91 14.01
CA PRO A 97 11.21 6.97 14.36
C PRO A 97 11.43 7.98 13.22
N ILE A 98 11.35 7.56 11.95
CA ILE A 98 11.46 8.46 10.80
C ILE A 98 10.26 9.42 10.76
N THR A 99 9.06 8.89 10.88
CA THR A 99 7.84 9.71 10.89
C THR A 99 7.79 10.65 12.10
N LEU A 100 8.08 10.14 13.30
CA LEU A 100 7.98 10.91 14.53
C LEU A 100 9.14 11.90 14.71
N GLY A 101 10.36 11.55 14.29
CA GLY A 101 11.54 12.37 14.46
C GLY A 101 11.72 13.43 13.38
N TRP A 102 11.33 13.16 12.15
CA TRP A 102 11.54 14.03 10.98
C TRP A 102 10.27 14.48 10.27
N GLY A 103 9.09 14.06 10.72
CA GLY A 103 7.81 14.46 10.12
C GLY A 103 7.57 13.91 8.72
N VAL A 104 8.30 12.86 8.32
CA VAL A 104 8.08 12.20 7.02
C VAL A 104 6.75 11.45 7.04
N GLN A 105 5.96 11.56 5.96
CA GLN A 105 4.71 10.82 5.84
C GLN A 105 4.94 9.31 5.98
N HIS A 106 4.11 8.64 6.76
CA HIS A 106 4.30 7.25 7.15
C HIS A 106 4.56 6.29 5.97
N GLY A 107 3.73 6.32 4.93
CA GLY A 107 3.90 5.45 3.77
C GLY A 107 5.20 5.70 2.99
N ILE A 108 5.69 6.95 2.96
CA ILE A 108 7.00 7.28 2.39
C ILE A 108 8.11 6.72 3.30
N ALA A 109 7.97 6.90 4.62
CA ALA A 109 8.94 6.38 5.58
C ALA A 109 9.05 4.85 5.52
N CYS A 110 7.92 4.13 5.36
CA CYS A 110 7.92 2.67 5.18
C CYS A 110 8.64 2.23 3.90
N SER A 111 8.54 3.02 2.82
CA SER A 111 9.12 2.66 1.53
C SER A 111 10.65 2.79 1.44
N PHE A 112 11.30 3.48 2.38
CA PHE A 112 12.76 3.66 2.37
C PHE A 112 13.55 2.37 2.59
N THR A 113 12.93 1.34 3.14
CA THR A 113 13.59 0.10 3.56
C THR A 113 13.01 -1.15 2.89
N LEU A 114 12.26 -0.95 1.79
CA LEU A 114 11.73 -2.03 0.97
C LEU A 114 12.79 -2.64 0.04
#